data_4b9d02f4b8862de13216dfd2db2b8c7b
#
_entry.id   4b9d02f4b8862de13216dfd2db2b8c7b
#
_cell.length_a   1.000
_cell.length_b   1.000
_cell.length_c   1.000
_cell.angle_alpha   90.00
_cell.angle_beta   90.00
_cell.angle_gamma   90.00
#
_symmetry.space_group_name_H-M   'P 1'
#
loop_
_entity.id
_entity.type
_entity.pdbx_description
1 polymer ?
#
loop_
_entity_poly.entity_id
_entity_poly.type
_entity_poly.pdbx_seq_one_letter_code
_entity_poly.pdbx_strand_id
1 'polypeptide(L)'
;MINKFVINYILLSYMGLCFLYGCTRAEKCNIKGHFPGSIPFYIDLYNINTGEKVFSDSLNTNDFNLPIKILPKGIYQAVFSWKRDLLRPQDIERFSRQPELGVPKYFLSTTFWLDNEEANEYNLSFDKVYNQDELEEILFNQVADEPTHMWVKSNGLNNKLYCQYLDLLDGFKHKNRHQKDSLQQVENYYIEHKMYDEAKIVSATLREPWLDLVKNELITQEILFMKKHISSDVIIQIYNFQVNSKQDFERYIKVYNSFPSNIKQVLDRRLRHFME
;
A
#
# COMPACT_ATOMS: atom_id res chain seq x y z
N MET A 1 47.52 29.05 -38.28
CA MET A 1 47.64 29.12 -36.80
C MET A 1 46.25 29.49 -36.23
N ILE A 2 45.48 28.53 -35.78
CA ILE A 2 44.17 28.81 -35.14
C ILE A 2 44.46 29.36 -33.75
N ASN A 3 43.93 30.55 -33.50
CA ASN A 3 44.26 31.39 -32.37
C ASN A 3 43.82 30.65 -31.06
N LYS A 4 44.75 30.37 -30.15
CA LYS A 4 44.47 29.70 -28.83
C LYS A 4 43.32 30.36 -28.05
N PHE A 5 43.05 31.63 -28.32
CA PHE A 5 41.92 32.36 -27.72
C PHE A 5 40.56 31.83 -28.21
N VAL A 6 40.41 31.44 -29.48
CA VAL A 6 39.17 30.93 -30.04
C VAL A 6 38.83 29.52 -29.47
N ILE A 7 39.86 28.70 -29.26
CA ILE A 7 39.67 27.36 -28.68
C ILE A 7 39.21 27.44 -27.20
N ASN A 8 39.81 28.38 -26.46
CA ASN A 8 39.38 28.56 -25.05
C ASN A 8 37.95 29.14 -24.94
N TYR A 9 37.52 29.99 -25.85
CA TYR A 9 36.15 30.50 -25.86
C TYR A 9 35.12 29.41 -26.24
N ILE A 10 35.46 28.53 -27.16
CA ILE A 10 34.61 27.40 -27.56
C ILE A 10 34.50 26.38 -26.39
N LEU A 11 35.62 26.08 -25.69
CA LEU A 11 35.64 25.20 -24.53
C LEU A 11 34.85 25.78 -23.35
N LEU A 12 34.97 27.08 -23.07
CA LEU A 12 34.19 27.75 -22.02
C LEU A 12 32.69 27.83 -22.34
N SER A 13 32.33 28.02 -23.63
CA SER A 13 30.92 28.03 -24.04
C SER A 13 30.33 26.60 -23.99
N TYR A 14 31.09 25.56 -24.31
CA TYR A 14 30.66 24.17 -24.16
C TYR A 14 30.52 23.74 -22.69
N MET A 15 31.45 24.16 -21.84
CA MET A 15 31.31 23.93 -20.36
C MET A 15 30.12 24.73 -19.82
N GLY A 16 29.89 25.95 -20.24
CA GLY A 16 28.71 26.73 -19.83
C GLY A 16 27.40 26.12 -20.29
N LEU A 17 27.32 25.54 -21.48
CA LEU A 17 26.16 24.81 -21.96
C LEU A 17 25.95 23.49 -21.19
N CYS A 18 27.01 22.76 -20.83
CA CYS A 18 26.87 21.56 -19.99
C CYS A 18 26.38 21.85 -18.58
N PHE A 19 26.70 23.03 -18.02
CA PHE A 19 26.13 23.46 -16.73
C PHE A 19 24.67 23.93 -16.80
N LEU A 20 24.20 24.39 -17.99
CA LEU A 20 22.80 24.75 -18.21
C LEU A 20 21.91 23.51 -18.49
N TYR A 21 22.49 22.39 -18.93
CA TYR A 21 21.84 21.07 -18.97
C TYR A 21 22.05 20.27 -17.69
N GLY A 22 22.41 20.94 -16.58
CA GLY A 22 22.30 20.35 -15.26
C GLY A 22 20.87 19.84 -15.13
N CYS A 23 20.68 18.52 -15.05
CA CYS A 23 19.41 17.88 -14.80
C CYS A 23 18.63 18.71 -13.77
N THR A 24 17.65 19.45 -14.22
CA THR A 24 16.61 19.97 -13.31
C THR A 24 15.94 18.72 -12.78
N ARG A 25 16.41 18.25 -11.62
CA ARG A 25 15.79 17.18 -10.87
C ARG A 25 14.32 17.56 -10.77
N ALA A 26 13.44 16.71 -11.25
CA ALA A 26 12.03 17.01 -11.22
C ALA A 26 11.65 17.38 -9.79
N GLU A 27 11.25 18.63 -9.56
CA GLU A 27 10.86 19.10 -8.21
C GLU A 27 9.55 18.47 -7.75
N LYS A 28 8.90 17.69 -8.61
CA LYS A 28 7.60 17.07 -8.40
C LYS A 28 7.55 15.70 -9.04
N CYS A 29 6.83 14.78 -8.41
CA CYS A 29 6.32 13.57 -9.04
C CYS A 29 4.82 13.72 -9.30
N ASN A 30 4.29 12.93 -10.22
CA ASN A 30 2.86 12.97 -10.56
C ASN A 30 2.22 11.63 -10.25
N ILE A 31 1.06 11.67 -9.57
CA ILE A 31 0.13 10.54 -9.54
C ILE A 31 -1.02 10.85 -10.49
N LYS A 32 -1.25 9.98 -11.45
CA LYS A 32 -2.29 10.17 -12.47
C LYS A 32 -3.12 8.92 -12.69
N GLY A 33 -4.32 9.08 -13.21
CA GLY A 33 -5.19 7.96 -13.54
C GLY A 33 -6.64 8.36 -13.69
N HIS A 34 -7.47 7.35 -13.80
CA HIS A 34 -8.91 7.45 -13.77
C HIS A 34 -9.43 6.84 -12.47
N PHE A 35 -10.23 7.58 -11.71
CA PHE A 35 -10.88 7.08 -10.50
C PHE A 35 -12.39 6.94 -10.74
N PRO A 36 -12.98 5.74 -10.59
CA PRO A 36 -14.38 5.49 -10.97
C PRO A 36 -15.41 5.90 -9.92
N GLY A 37 -15.00 6.47 -8.76
CA GLY A 37 -15.92 6.97 -7.74
C GLY A 37 -16.65 8.25 -8.14
N SER A 38 -17.68 8.63 -7.38
CA SER A 38 -18.39 9.89 -7.61
C SER A 38 -17.52 11.12 -7.30
N ILE A 39 -17.75 12.20 -8.02
CA ILE A 39 -17.09 13.49 -7.82
C ILE A 39 -17.97 14.41 -6.95
N PRO A 40 -17.39 15.27 -6.10
CA PRO A 40 -15.97 15.37 -5.83
C PRO A 40 -15.47 14.20 -4.98
N PHE A 41 -14.23 13.76 -5.24
CA PHE A 41 -13.54 12.83 -4.37
C PHE A 41 -12.26 13.46 -3.81
N TYR A 42 -11.79 12.90 -2.70
CA TYR A 42 -10.58 13.34 -2.02
C TYR A 42 -9.51 12.27 -2.16
N ILE A 43 -8.27 12.71 -2.29
CA ILE A 43 -7.08 11.84 -2.22
C ILE A 43 -6.19 12.33 -1.09
N ASP A 44 -5.90 11.44 -0.15
CA ASP A 44 -4.96 11.65 0.94
C ASP A 44 -3.78 10.69 0.77
N LEU A 45 -2.55 11.18 0.95
CA LEU A 45 -1.37 10.33 1.02
C LEU A 45 -0.81 10.34 2.44
N TYR A 46 -0.53 9.16 2.94
CA TYR A 46 0.07 8.94 4.25
C TYR A 46 1.41 8.23 4.12
N ASN A 47 2.42 8.69 4.83
CA ASN A 47 3.64 7.91 5.01
C ASN A 47 3.34 6.78 5.99
N ILE A 48 3.49 5.53 5.56
CA ILE A 48 3.16 4.35 6.38
C ILE A 48 4.04 4.27 7.63
N ASN A 49 5.30 4.69 7.56
CA ASN A 49 6.23 4.57 8.69
C ASN A 49 5.93 5.58 9.80
N THR A 50 5.47 6.78 9.46
CA THR A 50 5.21 7.85 10.43
C THR A 50 3.73 8.03 10.74
N GLY A 51 2.82 7.50 9.90
CA GLY A 51 1.39 7.78 9.95
C GLY A 51 1.01 9.21 9.55
N GLU A 52 1.98 10.02 9.12
CA GLU A 52 1.78 11.41 8.76
C GLU A 52 1.07 11.55 7.42
N LYS A 53 0.05 12.41 7.35
CA LYS A 53 -0.56 12.84 6.10
C LYS A 53 0.37 13.84 5.42
N VAL A 54 0.94 13.45 4.28
CA VAL A 54 1.92 14.25 3.52
C VAL A 54 1.32 15.02 2.36
N PHE A 55 0.10 14.63 1.94
CA PHE A 55 -0.62 15.28 0.85
C PHE A 55 -2.12 15.10 1.03
N SER A 56 -2.90 16.10 0.59
CA SER A 56 -4.36 16.06 0.56
C SER A 56 -4.86 16.96 -0.56
N ASP A 57 -5.77 16.48 -1.39
CA ASP A 57 -6.43 17.28 -2.44
C ASP A 57 -7.86 16.79 -2.67
N SER A 58 -8.66 17.68 -3.31
CA SER A 58 -10.04 17.40 -3.70
C SER A 58 -10.17 17.54 -5.22
N LEU A 59 -10.73 16.53 -5.87
CA LEU A 59 -10.80 16.41 -7.31
C LEU A 59 -12.24 16.40 -7.80
N ASN A 60 -12.50 17.21 -8.84
CA ASN A 60 -13.82 17.35 -9.49
C ASN A 60 -13.88 16.67 -10.86
N THR A 61 -12.89 15.86 -11.19
CA THR A 61 -12.81 15.09 -12.44
C THR A 61 -12.31 13.69 -12.13
N ASN A 62 -12.88 12.70 -12.80
CA ASN A 62 -12.46 11.30 -12.63
C ASN A 62 -11.06 11.06 -13.21
N ASP A 63 -10.71 11.73 -14.31
CA ASP A 63 -9.35 11.75 -14.84
C ASP A 63 -8.54 12.82 -14.14
N PHE A 64 -7.42 12.44 -13.56
CA PHE A 64 -6.60 13.34 -12.77
C PHE A 64 -5.10 13.20 -13.05
N ASN A 65 -4.38 14.27 -12.79
CA ASN A 65 -2.92 14.32 -12.80
C ASN A 65 -2.46 15.23 -11.66
N LEU A 66 -2.02 14.66 -10.56
CA LEU A 66 -1.66 15.36 -9.33
C LEU A 66 -0.16 15.52 -9.20
N PRO A 67 0.34 16.75 -9.28
CA PRO A 67 1.73 17.05 -8.96
C PRO A 67 1.94 17.02 -7.44
N ILE A 68 2.80 16.13 -6.99
CA ILE A 68 3.17 15.98 -5.59
C ILE A 68 4.59 16.50 -5.41
N LYS A 69 4.87 17.21 -4.31
CA LYS A 69 6.24 17.56 -3.94
C LYS A 69 7.09 16.31 -3.79
N ILE A 70 8.38 16.42 -3.99
CA ILE A 70 9.32 15.34 -3.72
C ILE A 70 9.18 14.93 -2.24
N LEU A 71 8.86 13.65 -2.04
CA LEU A 71 8.75 13.01 -0.74
C LEU A 71 9.94 12.07 -0.52
N PRO A 72 10.31 11.78 0.73
CA PRO A 72 11.30 10.73 1.01
C PRO A 72 10.89 9.40 0.39
N LYS A 73 11.86 8.62 -0.10
CA LYS A 73 11.57 7.28 -0.60
C LYS A 73 10.98 6.39 0.49
N GLY A 74 9.97 5.58 0.15
CA GLY A 74 9.33 4.70 1.10
C GLY A 74 7.96 4.21 0.67
N ILE A 75 7.28 3.52 1.59
CA ILE A 75 5.91 3.04 1.38
C ILE A 75 4.93 4.14 1.80
N TYR A 76 4.01 4.43 0.89
CA TYR A 76 2.92 5.38 1.11
C TYR A 76 1.58 4.69 0.91
N GLN A 77 0.57 5.16 1.64
CA GLN A 77 -0.82 4.79 1.44
C GLN A 77 -1.54 5.92 0.72
N ALA A 78 -2.16 5.62 -0.41
CA ALA A 78 -3.13 6.49 -1.06
C ALA A 78 -4.53 6.09 -0.60
N VAL A 79 -5.29 7.05 -0.06
CA VAL A 79 -6.66 6.88 0.40
C VAL A 79 -7.56 7.77 -0.45
N PHE A 80 -8.47 7.15 -1.19
CA PHE A 80 -9.52 7.82 -1.94
C PHE A 80 -10.79 7.81 -1.10
N SER A 81 -11.48 8.95 -1.01
CA SER A 81 -12.74 9.02 -0.28
C SER A 81 -13.72 9.93 -0.99
N TRP A 82 -15.01 9.52 -1.03
CA TRP A 82 -16.09 10.30 -1.62
C TRP A 82 -17.40 10.11 -0.85
N LYS A 83 -18.34 10.96 -1.09
CA LYS A 83 -19.64 10.95 -0.42
C LYS A 83 -20.35 9.62 -0.67
N ARG A 84 -20.97 9.07 0.36
CA ARG A 84 -21.82 7.90 0.29
C ARG A 84 -23.28 8.33 0.35
N ASP A 85 -24.00 8.21 -0.78
CA ASP A 85 -25.40 8.58 -0.85
C ASP A 85 -26.33 7.45 -0.34
N LEU A 86 -25.94 6.19 -0.50
CA LEU A 86 -26.65 5.06 0.07
C LEU A 86 -26.29 4.89 1.55
N LEU A 87 -27.29 5.04 2.41
CA LEU A 87 -27.13 4.91 3.86
C LEU A 87 -27.85 3.66 4.37
N ARG A 88 -27.18 2.90 5.23
CA ARG A 88 -27.82 1.82 6.00
C ARG A 88 -28.59 2.43 7.17
N PRO A 89 -29.65 1.75 7.68
CA PRO A 89 -30.37 2.23 8.87
C PRO A 89 -29.44 2.52 10.06
N GLN A 90 -28.43 1.67 10.28
CA GLN A 90 -27.43 1.85 11.35
C GLN A 90 -26.57 3.10 11.13
N ASP A 91 -26.27 3.45 9.86
CA ASP A 91 -25.49 4.65 9.54
C ASP A 91 -26.32 5.90 9.82
N ILE A 92 -27.61 5.91 9.42
CA ILE A 92 -28.53 7.02 9.70
C ILE A 92 -28.60 7.28 11.19
N GLU A 93 -28.77 6.23 12.00
CA GLU A 93 -28.80 6.33 13.45
C GLU A 93 -27.47 6.86 14.03
N ARG A 94 -26.34 6.31 13.57
CA ARG A 94 -25.00 6.71 14.02
C ARG A 94 -24.72 8.17 13.71
N PHE A 95 -24.90 8.59 12.46
CA PHE A 95 -24.60 9.96 12.03
C PHE A 95 -25.59 11.00 12.60
N SER A 96 -26.84 10.60 12.90
CA SER A 96 -27.79 11.48 13.60
C SER A 96 -27.42 11.69 15.07
N ARG A 97 -26.85 10.67 15.73
CA ARG A 97 -26.36 10.76 17.12
C ARG A 97 -25.02 11.45 17.27
N GLN A 98 -24.19 11.40 16.24
CA GLN A 98 -22.81 11.91 16.24
C GLN A 98 -22.57 12.80 14.99
N PRO A 99 -23.17 14.00 14.92
CA PRO A 99 -23.02 14.89 13.77
C PRO A 99 -21.56 15.30 13.49
N GLU A 100 -20.69 15.24 14.49
CA GLU A 100 -19.27 15.52 14.37
C GLU A 100 -18.53 14.52 13.46
N LEU A 101 -19.08 13.35 13.19
CA LEU A 101 -18.54 12.41 12.22
C LEU A 101 -18.66 12.90 10.76
N GLY A 102 -19.48 13.94 10.55
CA GLY A 102 -19.68 14.56 9.24
C GLY A 102 -20.52 13.70 8.28
N VAL A 103 -20.26 13.83 7.00
CA VAL A 103 -20.98 13.09 5.94
C VAL A 103 -20.40 11.70 5.76
N PRO A 104 -21.26 10.64 5.69
CA PRO A 104 -20.79 9.30 5.37
C PRO A 104 -20.01 9.25 4.06
N LYS A 105 -18.91 8.49 4.05
CA LYS A 105 -18.05 8.36 2.89
C LYS A 105 -17.76 6.90 2.57
N TYR A 106 -17.56 6.63 1.29
CA TYR A 106 -16.81 5.47 0.85
C TYR A 106 -15.30 5.73 0.98
N PHE A 107 -14.56 4.68 1.22
CA PHE A 107 -13.10 4.71 1.28
C PHE A 107 -12.54 3.56 0.47
N LEU A 108 -11.53 3.86 -0.33
CA LEU A 108 -10.73 2.87 -1.03
C LEU A 108 -9.26 3.24 -0.88
N SER A 109 -8.41 2.30 -0.53
CA SER A 109 -7.00 2.60 -0.31
C SER A 109 -6.09 1.54 -0.90
N THR A 110 -4.91 1.98 -1.28
CA THR A 110 -3.80 1.10 -1.67
C THR A 110 -2.50 1.63 -1.13
N THR A 111 -1.52 0.76 -1.01
CA THR A 111 -0.15 1.14 -0.68
C THR A 111 0.74 1.02 -1.90
N PHE A 112 1.79 1.84 -1.98
CA PHE A 112 2.74 1.82 -3.08
C PHE A 112 4.11 2.30 -2.61
N TRP A 113 5.14 1.87 -3.33
CA TRP A 113 6.49 2.39 -3.14
C TRP A 113 6.67 3.66 -3.96
N LEU A 114 7.10 4.73 -3.29
CA LEU A 114 7.45 5.99 -3.91
C LEU A 114 8.97 6.18 -3.84
N ASP A 115 9.58 6.42 -4.99
CA ASP A 115 10.99 6.78 -5.13
C ASP A 115 11.16 7.72 -6.32
N ASN A 116 11.37 9.00 -6.03
CA ASN A 116 11.51 10.03 -7.06
C ASN A 116 12.84 9.94 -7.83
N GLU A 117 13.78 9.11 -7.39
CA GLU A 117 15.02 8.86 -8.11
C GLU A 117 14.83 7.79 -9.20
N GLU A 118 13.87 6.87 -9.00
CA GLU A 118 13.53 5.81 -9.95
C GLU A 118 12.41 6.19 -10.91
N ALA A 119 11.43 6.98 -10.44
CA ALA A 119 10.27 7.37 -11.23
C ALA A 119 9.70 8.70 -10.78
N ASN A 120 9.24 9.48 -11.76
CA ASN A 120 8.52 10.74 -11.53
C ASN A 120 7.04 10.67 -11.92
N GLU A 121 6.57 9.51 -12.42
CA GLU A 121 5.17 9.25 -12.76
C GLU A 121 4.69 7.94 -12.13
N TYR A 122 3.52 8.03 -11.51
CA TYR A 122 2.80 6.94 -10.87
C TYR A 122 1.39 6.88 -11.44
N ASN A 123 0.96 5.69 -11.90
CA ASN A 123 -0.33 5.51 -12.55
C ASN A 123 -1.24 4.69 -11.63
N LEU A 124 -2.41 5.25 -11.31
CA LEU A 124 -3.50 4.50 -10.71
C LEU A 124 -4.03 3.49 -11.72
N SER A 125 -4.19 2.26 -11.31
CA SER A 125 -4.78 1.20 -12.13
C SER A 125 -5.63 0.27 -11.26
N PHE A 126 -6.64 -0.33 -11.88
CA PHE A 126 -7.52 -1.33 -11.27
C PHE A 126 -7.37 -2.66 -12.02
N ASP A 127 -7.79 -3.75 -11.38
CA ASP A 127 -7.82 -5.11 -11.97
C ASP A 127 -8.80 -5.21 -13.14
N LYS A 128 -9.90 -4.44 -13.10
CA LYS A 128 -10.88 -4.30 -14.17
C LYS A 128 -11.36 -2.86 -14.29
N VAL A 129 -12.10 -2.56 -15.33
CA VAL A 129 -12.80 -1.28 -15.47
C VAL A 129 -14.05 -1.31 -14.61
N TYR A 130 -14.12 -0.45 -13.62
CA TYR A 130 -15.32 -0.22 -12.81
C TYR A 130 -16.08 0.98 -13.34
N ASN A 131 -17.41 0.92 -13.31
CA ASN A 131 -18.23 2.12 -13.26
C ASN A 131 -18.51 2.50 -11.80
N GLN A 132 -19.06 3.70 -11.58
CA GLN A 132 -19.31 4.22 -10.24
C GLN A 132 -20.25 3.31 -9.45
N ASP A 133 -21.40 2.93 -10.06
CA ASP A 133 -22.44 2.16 -9.38
C ASP A 133 -21.92 0.79 -8.94
N GLU A 134 -21.16 0.10 -9.80
CA GLU A 134 -20.54 -1.19 -9.50
C GLU A 134 -19.56 -1.08 -8.33
N LEU A 135 -18.69 -0.05 -8.35
CA LEU A 135 -17.72 0.17 -7.27
C LEU A 135 -18.43 0.46 -5.94
N GLU A 136 -19.45 1.33 -5.96
CA GLU A 136 -20.20 1.70 -4.76
C GLU A 136 -21.03 0.55 -4.22
N GLU A 137 -21.60 -0.31 -5.08
CA GLU A 137 -22.31 -1.51 -4.67
C GLU A 137 -21.39 -2.51 -3.95
N ILE A 138 -20.19 -2.77 -4.49
CA ILE A 138 -19.19 -3.62 -3.85
C ILE A 138 -18.83 -3.08 -2.47
N LEU A 139 -18.55 -1.79 -2.37
CA LEU A 139 -18.15 -1.16 -1.10
C LEU A 139 -19.32 -1.05 -0.11
N PHE A 140 -20.54 -0.83 -0.60
CA PHE A 140 -21.73 -0.76 0.25
C PHE A 140 -22.09 -2.12 0.85
N ASN A 141 -22.08 -3.15 0.04
CA ASN A 141 -22.43 -4.50 0.48
C ASN A 141 -21.36 -5.13 1.36
N GLN A 142 -20.16 -4.47 1.46
CA GLN A 142 -19.01 -5.09 2.12
C GLN A 142 -18.84 -6.55 1.65
N VAL A 143 -19.08 -6.76 0.37
CA VAL A 143 -18.65 -7.98 -0.30
C VAL A 143 -17.12 -7.91 -0.24
N ALA A 144 -16.64 -8.05 1.01
CA ALA A 144 -15.24 -7.96 1.41
C ALA A 144 -14.36 -8.92 0.63
N ASP A 145 -14.98 -9.65 -0.23
CA ASP A 145 -14.43 -10.81 -0.85
C ASP A 145 -14.15 -10.65 -2.33
N GLU A 146 -14.60 -9.59 -2.98
CA GLU A 146 -13.99 -9.13 -4.22
C GLU A 146 -13.17 -7.89 -3.89
N PRO A 147 -11.88 -8.07 -3.49
CA PRO A 147 -11.04 -6.94 -3.26
C PRO A 147 -11.01 -6.13 -4.55
N THR A 148 -11.42 -4.88 -4.47
CA THR A 148 -11.16 -3.92 -5.53
C THR A 148 -9.66 -3.74 -5.58
N HIS A 149 -8.99 -4.47 -6.47
CA HIS A 149 -7.56 -4.40 -6.62
C HIS A 149 -7.22 -3.06 -7.25
N MET A 150 -6.61 -2.21 -6.46
CA MET A 150 -6.15 -0.89 -6.86
C MET A 150 -4.65 -0.79 -6.62
N TRP A 151 -3.91 -0.40 -7.65
CA TRP A 151 -2.47 -0.20 -7.58
C TRP A 151 -2.09 1.22 -7.97
N VAL A 152 -0.99 1.70 -7.41
CA VAL A 152 -0.26 2.87 -7.88
C VAL A 152 1.07 2.39 -8.43
N LYS A 153 1.17 2.25 -9.76
CA LYS A 153 2.28 1.63 -10.49
C LYS A 153 3.17 2.68 -11.14
N SER A 154 4.47 2.42 -11.14
CA SER A 154 5.47 3.21 -11.87
C SER A 154 6.44 2.33 -12.65
N ASN A 155 7.33 2.96 -13.43
CA ASN A 155 8.41 2.25 -14.10
C ASN A 155 9.58 1.92 -13.18
N GLY A 156 9.65 2.47 -11.97
CA GLY A 156 10.67 2.20 -10.96
C GLY A 156 10.75 0.72 -10.57
N LEU A 157 11.96 0.22 -10.41
CA LEU A 157 12.20 -1.20 -10.08
C LEU A 157 11.65 -1.56 -8.70
N ASN A 158 11.84 -0.69 -7.73
CA ASN A 158 11.36 -0.91 -6.37
C ASN A 158 9.83 -0.82 -6.29
N ASN A 159 9.18 0.08 -7.05
CA ASN A 159 7.70 0.09 -7.11
C ASN A 159 7.17 -1.19 -7.74
N LYS A 160 7.76 -1.68 -8.83
CA LYS A 160 7.39 -2.97 -9.44
C LYS A 160 7.55 -4.14 -8.47
N LEU A 161 8.64 -4.15 -7.71
CA LEU A 161 8.89 -5.17 -6.71
C LEU A 161 7.85 -5.11 -5.58
N TYR A 162 7.48 -3.91 -5.15
CA TYR A 162 6.42 -3.73 -4.15
C TYR A 162 5.05 -4.19 -4.65
N CYS A 163 4.71 -3.90 -5.91
CA CYS A 163 3.50 -4.44 -6.53
C CYS A 163 3.49 -5.99 -6.55
N GLN A 164 4.62 -6.63 -6.88
CA GLN A 164 4.73 -8.09 -6.81
C GLN A 164 4.51 -8.64 -5.39
N TYR A 165 4.95 -7.90 -4.38
CA TYR A 165 4.67 -8.27 -3.00
C TYR A 165 3.17 -8.16 -2.66
N LEU A 166 2.50 -7.09 -3.10
CA LEU A 166 1.05 -6.95 -2.94
C LEU A 166 0.28 -8.06 -3.68
N ASP A 167 0.69 -8.38 -4.91
CA ASP A 167 0.10 -9.48 -5.69
C ASP A 167 0.26 -10.84 -4.97
N LEU A 168 1.40 -11.07 -4.30
CA LEU A 168 1.60 -12.26 -3.47
C LEU A 168 0.59 -12.31 -2.31
N LEU A 169 0.40 -11.20 -1.58
CA LEU A 169 -0.54 -11.12 -0.47
C LEU A 169 -1.99 -11.34 -0.94
N ASP A 170 -2.36 -10.72 -2.06
CA ASP A 170 -3.71 -10.82 -2.60
C ASP A 170 -3.99 -12.21 -3.17
N GLY A 171 -3.04 -12.79 -3.90
CA GLY A 171 -3.13 -14.17 -4.39
C GLY A 171 -3.29 -15.18 -3.25
N PHE A 172 -2.61 -14.94 -2.13
CA PHE A 172 -2.74 -15.78 -0.94
C PHE A 172 -4.12 -15.64 -0.28
N LYS A 173 -4.63 -14.42 -0.12
CA LYS A 173 -5.99 -14.16 0.38
C LYS A 173 -7.04 -14.82 -0.51
N HIS A 174 -6.91 -14.68 -1.82
CA HIS A 174 -7.85 -15.25 -2.79
C HIS A 174 -7.88 -16.78 -2.71
N LYS A 175 -6.71 -17.43 -2.65
CA LYS A 175 -6.59 -18.90 -2.51
C LYS A 175 -7.36 -19.44 -1.29
N ASN A 176 -7.33 -18.72 -0.18
CA ASN A 176 -7.88 -19.19 1.11
C ASN A 176 -9.31 -18.69 1.38
N ARG A 177 -9.88 -17.91 0.47
CA ARG A 177 -11.14 -17.21 0.63
C ARG A 177 -12.31 -18.15 0.92
N HIS A 178 -12.57 -19.13 0.04
CA HIS A 178 -13.73 -20.01 0.18
C HIS A 178 -13.78 -20.74 1.52
N GLN A 179 -12.63 -21.20 2.00
CA GLN A 179 -12.57 -21.88 3.29
C GLN A 179 -12.83 -20.92 4.45
N LYS A 180 -12.27 -19.71 4.39
CA LYS A 180 -12.54 -18.65 5.36
C LYS A 180 -14.02 -18.33 5.43
N ASP A 181 -14.67 -18.15 4.27
CA ASP A 181 -16.08 -17.76 4.16
C ASP A 181 -16.98 -18.88 4.69
N SER A 182 -16.68 -20.14 4.36
CA SER A 182 -17.43 -21.29 4.87
C SER A 182 -17.38 -21.36 6.40
N LEU A 183 -16.20 -21.19 7.01
CA LEU A 183 -16.04 -21.19 8.46
C LEU A 183 -16.76 -20.00 9.10
N GLN A 184 -16.69 -18.83 8.49
CA GLN A 184 -17.36 -17.63 8.97
C GLN A 184 -18.89 -17.76 8.88
N GLN A 185 -19.41 -18.34 7.80
CA GLN A 185 -20.86 -18.60 7.65
C GLN A 185 -21.38 -19.54 8.72
N VAL A 186 -20.65 -20.61 9.02
CA VAL A 186 -21.04 -21.56 10.08
C VAL A 186 -21.02 -20.88 11.45
N GLU A 187 -19.98 -20.08 11.75
CA GLU A 187 -19.90 -19.33 13.00
C GLU A 187 -21.05 -18.31 13.13
N ASN A 188 -21.31 -17.53 12.07
CA ASN A 188 -22.39 -16.55 12.04
C ASN A 188 -23.76 -17.22 12.24
N TYR A 189 -24.01 -18.36 11.59
CA TYR A 189 -25.25 -19.12 11.77
C TYR A 189 -25.51 -19.43 13.25
N TYR A 190 -24.50 -19.93 13.97
CA TYR A 190 -24.64 -20.24 15.39
C TYR A 190 -24.84 -18.98 16.24
N ILE A 191 -24.16 -17.87 15.94
CA ILE A 191 -24.35 -16.60 16.64
C ILE A 191 -25.77 -16.05 16.45
N GLU A 192 -26.28 -16.07 15.23
CA GLU A 192 -27.63 -15.59 14.89
C GLU A 192 -28.73 -16.40 15.61
N HIS A 193 -28.50 -17.71 15.78
CA HIS A 193 -29.41 -18.60 16.50
C HIS A 193 -29.15 -18.65 18.02
N LYS A 194 -28.27 -17.75 18.52
CA LYS A 194 -27.88 -17.65 19.94
C LYS A 194 -27.26 -18.95 20.52
N MET A 195 -26.69 -19.75 19.63
CA MET A 195 -25.97 -20.99 19.96
C MET A 195 -24.48 -20.66 20.20
N TYR A 196 -24.21 -19.90 21.26
CA TYR A 196 -22.88 -19.33 21.49
C TYR A 196 -21.81 -20.37 21.82
N ASP A 197 -22.17 -21.47 22.43
CA ASP A 197 -21.23 -22.55 22.74
C ASP A 197 -20.77 -23.28 21.48
N GLU A 198 -21.68 -23.52 20.53
CA GLU A 198 -21.40 -24.11 19.25
C GLU A 198 -20.54 -23.13 18.37
N ALA A 199 -20.86 -21.84 18.35
CA ALA A 199 -20.04 -20.83 17.70
C ALA A 199 -18.61 -20.83 18.25
N LYS A 200 -18.46 -20.92 19.56
CA LYS A 200 -17.16 -20.99 20.24
C LYS A 200 -16.39 -22.27 19.90
N ILE A 201 -17.07 -23.41 19.77
CA ILE A 201 -16.46 -24.66 19.32
C ILE A 201 -15.95 -24.51 17.89
N VAL A 202 -16.74 -23.95 16.95
CA VAL A 202 -16.33 -23.70 15.57
C VAL A 202 -15.10 -22.79 15.54
N SER A 203 -15.10 -21.72 16.31
CA SER A 203 -13.95 -20.81 16.38
C SER A 203 -12.70 -21.50 16.90
N ALA A 204 -12.81 -22.19 18.03
CA ALA A 204 -11.66 -22.78 18.71
C ALA A 204 -11.11 -24.05 18.01
N THR A 205 -11.98 -24.88 17.40
CA THR A 205 -11.58 -26.20 16.88
C THR A 205 -11.40 -26.24 15.35
N LEU A 206 -11.99 -25.29 14.63
CA LEU A 206 -11.92 -25.26 13.17
C LEU A 206 -11.26 -24.00 12.64
N ARG A 207 -11.66 -22.83 13.14
CA ARG A 207 -11.22 -21.55 12.61
C ARG A 207 -9.81 -21.18 13.06
N GLU A 208 -9.50 -21.25 14.34
CA GLU A 208 -8.18 -20.83 14.85
C GLU A 208 -7.03 -21.72 14.37
N PRO A 209 -7.12 -23.08 14.41
CA PRO A 209 -6.09 -23.92 13.81
C PRO A 209 -5.87 -23.68 12.32
N TRP A 210 -6.98 -23.44 11.57
CA TRP A 210 -6.88 -23.11 10.17
C TRP A 210 -6.21 -21.75 9.95
N LEU A 211 -6.55 -20.72 10.72
CA LEU A 211 -5.92 -19.40 10.63
C LEU A 211 -4.41 -19.48 10.91
N ASP A 212 -3.99 -20.28 11.90
CA ASP A 212 -2.57 -20.47 12.20
C ASP A 212 -1.83 -21.16 11.05
N LEU A 213 -2.43 -22.18 10.43
CA LEU A 213 -1.86 -22.87 9.28
C LEU A 213 -1.70 -21.91 8.10
N VAL A 214 -2.75 -21.14 7.79
CA VAL A 214 -2.76 -20.15 6.70
C VAL A 214 -1.74 -19.06 6.96
N LYS A 215 -1.64 -18.57 8.20
CA LYS A 215 -0.65 -17.56 8.59
C LYS A 215 0.78 -18.07 8.42
N ASN A 216 1.06 -19.29 8.83
CA ASN A 216 2.39 -19.87 8.69
C ASN A 216 2.77 -20.12 7.22
N GLU A 217 1.81 -20.50 6.37
CA GLU A 217 2.03 -20.61 4.92
C GLU A 217 2.38 -19.24 4.32
N LEU A 218 1.62 -18.18 4.67
CA LEU A 218 1.89 -16.81 4.22
C LEU A 218 3.29 -16.35 4.62
N ILE A 219 3.65 -16.49 5.90
CA ILE A 219 4.98 -16.13 6.41
C ILE A 219 6.08 -16.85 5.62
N THR A 220 5.87 -18.13 5.29
CA THR A 220 6.82 -18.90 4.50
C THR A 220 7.02 -18.29 3.10
N GLN A 221 5.93 -17.90 2.43
CA GLN A 221 5.99 -17.24 1.12
C GLN A 221 6.67 -15.87 1.19
N GLU A 222 6.36 -15.08 2.22
CA GLU A 222 6.99 -13.78 2.46
C GLU A 222 8.50 -13.92 2.70
N ILE A 223 8.92 -14.90 3.50
CA ILE A 223 10.35 -15.19 3.74
C ILE A 223 11.08 -15.54 2.43
N LEU A 224 10.45 -16.37 1.58
CA LEU A 224 11.02 -16.73 0.29
C LEU A 224 11.14 -15.50 -0.62
N PHE A 225 10.10 -14.68 -0.68
CA PHE A 225 10.09 -13.46 -1.46
C PHE A 225 11.17 -12.47 -0.99
N MET A 226 11.23 -12.19 0.31
CA MET A 226 12.23 -11.27 0.88
C MET A 226 13.67 -11.77 0.64
N LYS A 227 13.94 -13.05 0.84
CA LYS A 227 15.28 -13.61 0.60
C LYS A 227 15.69 -13.53 -0.86
N LYS A 228 14.78 -13.71 -1.80
CA LYS A 228 15.05 -13.58 -3.23
C LYS A 228 15.46 -12.15 -3.62
N HIS A 229 14.97 -11.15 -2.91
CA HIS A 229 15.16 -9.73 -3.23
C HIS A 229 15.87 -8.95 -2.12
N ILE A 230 16.71 -9.61 -1.34
CA ILE A 230 17.28 -9.15 -0.06
C ILE A 230 18.09 -7.84 -0.13
N SER A 231 18.57 -7.46 -1.31
CA SER A 231 19.36 -6.23 -1.54
C SER A 231 18.50 -4.99 -1.83
N SER A 232 17.18 -5.14 -1.98
CA SER A 232 16.28 -4.03 -2.30
C SER A 232 15.88 -3.25 -1.05
N ASP A 233 15.81 -1.92 -1.15
CA ASP A 233 15.30 -1.04 -0.08
C ASP A 233 13.86 -1.37 0.30
N VAL A 234 13.06 -1.83 -0.67
CA VAL A 234 11.68 -2.30 -0.45
C VAL A 234 11.65 -3.42 0.58
N ILE A 235 12.57 -4.39 0.46
CA ILE A 235 12.60 -5.53 1.36
C ILE A 235 12.95 -5.12 2.78
N ILE A 236 13.85 -4.16 2.94
CA ILE A 236 14.18 -3.60 4.26
C ILE A 236 12.93 -2.97 4.89
N GLN A 237 12.15 -2.23 4.10
CA GLN A 237 10.92 -1.60 4.57
C GLN A 237 9.83 -2.63 4.89
N ILE A 238 9.60 -3.62 4.02
CA ILE A 238 8.65 -4.72 4.28
C ILE A 238 9.05 -5.47 5.54
N TYR A 239 10.32 -5.83 5.69
CA TYR A 239 10.83 -6.49 6.90
C TYR A 239 10.56 -5.65 8.15
N ASN A 240 10.86 -4.34 8.09
CA ASN A 240 10.60 -3.40 9.17
C ASN A 240 9.10 -3.31 9.54
N PHE A 241 8.24 -3.44 8.55
CA PHE A 241 6.78 -3.41 8.76
C PHE A 241 6.26 -4.72 9.36
N GLN A 242 6.82 -5.86 8.97
CA GLN A 242 6.41 -7.18 9.45
C GLN A 242 6.91 -7.51 10.86
N VAL A 243 8.04 -6.91 11.29
CA VAL A 243 8.67 -7.25 12.57
C VAL A 243 8.36 -6.16 13.62
N ASN A 244 7.31 -6.38 14.40
CA ASN A 244 6.84 -5.44 15.43
C ASN A 244 6.83 -6.04 16.85
N SER A 245 7.26 -7.30 17.00
CA SER A 245 7.35 -8.00 18.27
C SER A 245 8.51 -8.99 18.28
N LYS A 246 8.89 -9.48 19.46
CA LYS A 246 9.88 -10.57 19.60
C LYS A 246 9.45 -11.81 18.81
N GLN A 247 8.17 -12.17 18.88
CA GLN A 247 7.63 -13.31 18.14
C GLN A 247 7.76 -13.12 16.61
N ASP A 248 7.52 -11.91 16.10
CA ASP A 248 7.70 -11.64 14.66
C ASP A 248 9.18 -11.70 14.29
N PHE A 249 10.07 -11.16 15.14
CA PHE A 249 11.51 -11.28 14.90
C PHE A 249 11.95 -12.74 14.78
N GLU A 250 11.48 -13.60 15.69
CA GLU A 250 11.77 -15.05 15.66
C GLU A 250 11.25 -15.71 14.36
N ARG A 251 10.05 -15.35 13.92
CA ARG A 251 9.46 -15.85 12.66
C ARG A 251 10.28 -15.47 11.44
N TYR A 252 10.75 -14.22 11.39
CA TYR A 252 11.50 -13.68 10.23
C TYR A 252 13.03 -13.72 10.43
N ILE A 253 13.54 -14.43 11.43
CA ILE A 253 14.99 -14.52 11.72
C ILE A 253 15.82 -14.99 10.54
N LYS A 254 15.26 -15.86 9.69
CA LYS A 254 15.93 -16.35 8.47
C LYS A 254 16.16 -15.23 7.44
N VAL A 255 15.27 -14.25 7.38
CA VAL A 255 15.42 -13.06 6.53
C VAL A 255 16.48 -12.15 7.14
N TYR A 256 16.38 -11.84 8.44
CA TYR A 256 17.38 -11.06 9.15
C TYR A 256 18.79 -11.59 8.93
N ASN A 257 19.00 -12.91 9.10
CA ASN A 257 20.29 -13.54 8.92
C ASN A 257 20.85 -13.42 7.49
N SER A 258 19.97 -13.23 6.49
CA SER A 258 20.34 -13.07 5.10
C SER A 258 20.73 -11.64 4.71
N PHE A 259 20.43 -10.63 5.54
CA PHE A 259 20.82 -9.25 5.25
C PHE A 259 22.34 -9.06 5.31
N PRO A 260 22.92 -8.21 4.44
CA PRO A 260 24.30 -7.75 4.54
C PRO A 260 24.57 -7.05 5.88
N SER A 261 25.85 -7.07 6.31
CA SER A 261 26.26 -6.54 7.63
C SER A 261 25.90 -5.06 7.83
N ASN A 262 26.03 -4.25 6.78
CA ASN A 262 25.67 -2.82 6.82
C ASN A 262 24.18 -2.61 7.05
N ILE A 263 23.32 -3.44 6.48
CA ILE A 263 21.85 -3.39 6.69
C ILE A 263 21.52 -3.87 8.11
N LYS A 264 22.15 -4.96 8.57
CA LYS A 264 21.96 -5.44 9.95
C LYS A 264 22.27 -4.36 10.98
N GLN A 265 23.35 -3.60 10.83
CA GLN A 265 23.69 -2.51 11.74
C GLN A 265 22.58 -1.44 11.86
N VAL A 266 21.85 -1.18 10.77
CA VAL A 266 20.70 -0.25 10.78
C VAL A 266 19.52 -0.89 11.48
N LEU A 267 19.21 -2.15 11.18
CA LEU A 267 18.12 -2.91 11.77
C LEU A 267 18.32 -3.15 13.28
N ASP A 268 19.54 -3.46 13.71
CA ASP A 268 19.88 -3.73 15.12
C ASP A 268 19.50 -2.59 16.05
N ARG A 269 19.64 -1.34 15.61
CA ARG A 269 19.26 -0.17 16.41
C ARG A 269 17.76 -0.18 16.73
N ARG A 270 16.92 -0.63 15.79
CA ARG A 270 15.48 -0.72 15.98
C ARG A 270 15.08 -2.00 16.72
N LEU A 271 15.74 -3.12 16.41
CA LEU A 271 15.35 -4.45 16.87
C LEU A 271 15.98 -4.84 18.21
N ARG A 272 16.87 -4.02 18.78
CA ARG A 272 17.64 -4.33 19.98
C ARG A 272 16.75 -4.86 21.12
N HIS A 273 15.61 -4.22 21.34
CA HIS A 273 14.66 -4.61 22.39
C HIS A 273 13.88 -5.91 22.11
N PHE A 274 13.98 -6.47 20.91
CA PHE A 274 13.43 -7.79 20.57
C PHE A 274 14.49 -8.88 20.66
N MET A 275 15.77 -8.52 20.61
CA MET A 275 16.90 -9.44 20.59
C MET A 275 17.36 -9.82 22.00
N GLU A 276 17.04 -8.99 22.99
CA GLU A 276 17.24 -9.21 24.44
C GLU A 276 16.06 -10.02 25.01
#